data_eecd75a0641d9b1cf96d1134b2420901
#
_entry.id   eecd75a0641d9b1cf96d1134b2420901
#
_cell.length_a   1.000
_cell.length_b   1.000
_cell.length_c   1.000
_cell.angle_alpha   90.00
_cell.angle_beta   90.00
_cell.angle_gamma   90.00
#
_symmetry.space_group_name_H-M   'P 1'
#
loop_
_entity.id
_entity.type
_entity.pdbx_description
1 polymer ?
#
loop_
_entity_poly.entity_id
_entity_poly.type
_entity_poly.pdbx_seq_one_letter_code
_entity_poly.pdbx_strand_id
1 'polypeptide(L)'
;MERVLEPELMDDERQSIAYARADFSLSNQFFVDGLINDFPRPLSTAVDIGCGPGDVMIRLARALPDLHITAIDASAPMIALARGAVMTEGLSDRIELVQGYVPGVALKAHSFDAVLSKDLLHHVPDPSVLWKEIARLARPGAVVYVMDLVRPPTPEEAHRIVDRVAAHEDPILREDFYNSLCAAFTVDELREQVAAAGLDLEVRQASDRHALISGVTSP
;
A
#
# COMPACT_ATOMS: atom_id res chain seq x y z
N MET A 1 -3.46 14.43 17.42
CA MET A 1 -4.92 14.15 17.46
C MET A 1 -5.15 12.66 17.67
N GLU A 2 -6.31 12.25 18.20
CA GLU A 2 -6.67 10.83 18.29
C GLU A 2 -6.91 10.22 16.90
N ARG A 3 -6.66 8.92 16.76
CA ARG A 3 -6.94 8.17 15.52
C ARG A 3 -8.45 7.99 15.38
N VAL A 4 -8.97 8.29 14.21
CA VAL A 4 -10.38 8.07 13.85
C VAL A 4 -10.42 7.06 12.70
N LEU A 5 -11.02 5.89 12.97
CA LEU A 5 -11.14 4.86 11.93
C LEU A 5 -12.06 5.33 10.81
N GLU A 6 -11.72 4.96 9.60
CA GLU A 6 -12.57 5.11 8.43
C GLU A 6 -13.09 3.74 7.94
N PRO A 7 -14.07 3.71 7.01
CA PRO A 7 -14.52 2.46 6.43
C PRO A 7 -13.35 1.67 5.81
N GLU A 8 -13.31 0.38 6.10
CA GLU A 8 -12.22 -0.52 5.66
C GLU A 8 -12.16 -0.72 4.15
N LEU A 9 -13.31 -0.54 3.47
CA LEU A 9 -13.44 -0.81 2.04
C LEU A 9 -13.89 0.40 1.24
N MET A 10 -13.23 0.62 0.12
CA MET A 10 -13.63 1.54 -0.92
C MET A 10 -14.51 0.79 -1.95
N ASP A 11 -15.73 0.43 -1.54
CA ASP A 11 -16.69 -0.35 -2.35
C ASP A 11 -17.70 0.50 -3.13
N ASP A 12 -17.77 1.80 -2.88
CA ASP A 12 -18.59 2.70 -3.68
C ASP A 12 -17.92 2.91 -5.05
N GLU A 13 -18.67 2.66 -6.12
CA GLU A 13 -18.16 2.73 -7.49
C GLU A 13 -17.72 4.17 -7.86
N ARG A 14 -18.43 5.19 -7.38
CA ARG A 14 -18.07 6.59 -7.67
C ARG A 14 -16.79 6.99 -6.96
N GLN A 15 -16.64 6.57 -5.71
CA GLN A 15 -15.44 6.77 -4.92
C GLN A 15 -14.23 6.06 -5.56
N SER A 16 -14.39 4.79 -5.95
CA SER A 16 -13.35 4.02 -6.63
C SER A 16 -12.92 4.64 -7.95
N ILE A 17 -13.87 5.16 -8.75
CA ILE A 17 -13.58 5.86 -10.00
C ILE A 17 -12.87 7.20 -9.75
N ALA A 18 -13.30 7.96 -8.74
CA ALA A 18 -12.64 9.22 -8.37
C ALA A 18 -11.20 8.96 -7.94
N TYR A 19 -10.97 7.96 -7.10
CA TYR A 19 -9.64 7.53 -6.68
C TYR A 19 -8.75 7.11 -7.86
N ALA A 20 -9.27 6.28 -8.76
CA ALA A 20 -8.51 5.80 -9.93
C ALA A 20 -8.15 6.90 -10.94
N ARG A 21 -8.88 8.04 -10.94
CA ARG A 21 -8.61 9.20 -11.80
C ARG A 21 -7.65 10.21 -11.19
N ALA A 22 -7.43 10.14 -9.89
CA ALA A 22 -6.53 11.04 -9.20
C ALA A 22 -5.08 10.81 -9.61
N ASP A 23 -4.29 11.86 -9.62
CA ASP A 23 -2.87 11.79 -9.98
C ASP A 23 -1.99 11.43 -8.76
N PHE A 24 -1.78 10.15 -8.57
CA PHE A 24 -0.83 9.61 -7.59
C PHE A 24 0.55 9.32 -8.18
N SER A 25 0.83 9.74 -9.42
CA SER A 25 2.02 9.35 -10.18
C SER A 25 3.32 9.61 -9.44
N LEU A 26 3.48 10.77 -8.80
CA LEU A 26 4.69 11.12 -8.05
C LEU A 26 4.89 10.23 -6.83
N SER A 27 3.83 9.98 -6.05
CA SER A 27 3.89 9.14 -4.86
C SER A 27 4.13 7.67 -5.22
N ASN A 28 3.46 7.18 -6.26
CA ASN A 28 3.62 5.79 -6.72
C ASN A 28 4.99 5.55 -7.34
N GLN A 29 5.50 6.52 -8.11
CA GLN A 29 6.86 6.42 -8.66
C GLN A 29 7.92 6.48 -7.56
N PHE A 30 7.74 7.37 -6.56
CA PHE A 30 8.63 7.43 -5.38
C PHE A 30 8.70 6.07 -4.66
N PHE A 31 7.56 5.39 -4.48
CA PHE A 31 7.52 4.07 -3.87
C PHE A 31 8.30 3.03 -4.68
N VAL A 32 8.08 2.99 -6.00
CA VAL A 32 8.76 2.03 -6.90
C VAL A 32 10.26 2.29 -6.97
N ASP A 33 10.66 3.55 -7.17
CA ASP A 33 12.07 3.93 -7.22
C ASP A 33 12.78 3.64 -5.90
N GLY A 34 12.09 3.92 -4.77
CA GLY A 34 12.61 3.63 -3.44
C GLY A 34 12.85 2.14 -3.24
N LEU A 35 11.89 1.28 -3.57
CA LEU A 35 12.07 -0.18 -3.48
C LEU A 35 13.29 -0.66 -4.27
N ILE A 36 13.43 -0.21 -5.52
CA ILE A 36 14.51 -0.62 -6.40
C ILE A 36 15.88 -0.12 -5.90
N ASN A 37 15.94 1.12 -5.42
CA ASN A 37 17.19 1.74 -4.96
C ASN A 37 17.62 1.24 -3.59
N ASP A 38 16.68 1.04 -2.65
CA ASP A 38 16.98 0.58 -1.29
C ASP A 38 17.34 -0.92 -1.28
N PHE A 39 16.78 -1.71 -2.24
CA PHE A 39 17.01 -3.16 -2.35
C PHE A 39 17.44 -3.57 -3.75
N PRO A 40 18.65 -3.21 -4.21
CA PRO A 40 19.15 -3.47 -5.57
C PRO A 40 19.53 -4.95 -5.77
N ARG A 41 18.54 -5.82 -5.78
CA ARG A 41 18.70 -7.27 -5.96
C ARG A 41 17.62 -7.84 -6.85
N PRO A 42 17.83 -8.99 -7.50
CA PRO A 42 16.79 -9.65 -8.28
C PRO A 42 15.60 -10.04 -7.40
N LEU A 43 14.40 -9.72 -7.88
CA LEU A 43 13.12 -10.14 -7.31
C LEU A 43 12.40 -10.92 -8.41
N SER A 44 11.99 -12.15 -8.11
CA SER A 44 11.24 -13.00 -9.06
C SER A 44 9.75 -13.01 -8.77
N THR A 45 9.39 -12.88 -7.47
CA THR A 45 7.99 -12.90 -7.02
C THR A 45 7.73 -11.78 -6.02
N ALA A 46 6.62 -11.08 -6.19
CA ALA A 46 6.13 -10.11 -5.20
C ALA A 46 4.64 -10.31 -4.93
N VAL A 47 4.21 -9.94 -3.73
CA VAL A 47 2.80 -9.75 -3.42
C VAL A 47 2.57 -8.28 -3.06
N ASP A 48 1.54 -7.68 -3.65
CA ASP A 48 1.08 -6.32 -3.37
C ASP A 48 -0.27 -6.40 -2.62
N ILE A 49 -0.28 -6.02 -1.36
CA ILE A 49 -1.46 -6.11 -0.48
C ILE A 49 -2.14 -4.76 -0.44
N GLY A 50 -3.40 -4.70 -0.92
CA GLY A 50 -4.14 -3.47 -1.13
C GLY A 50 -3.73 -2.78 -2.43
N CYS A 51 -3.76 -3.50 -3.55
CA CYS A 51 -3.23 -3.01 -4.82
C CYS A 51 -4.06 -1.88 -5.45
N GLY A 52 -5.28 -1.63 -4.97
CA GLY A 52 -6.17 -0.64 -5.54
C GLY A 52 -6.37 -0.81 -7.05
N PRO A 53 -6.38 0.28 -7.83
CA PRO A 53 -6.55 0.24 -9.29
C PRO A 53 -5.29 -0.22 -10.06
N GLY A 54 -4.17 -0.53 -9.36
CA GLY A 54 -3.05 -1.26 -9.92
C GLY A 54 -1.85 -0.45 -10.44
N ASP A 55 -1.80 0.86 -10.22
CA ASP A 55 -0.72 1.69 -10.78
C ASP A 55 0.68 1.30 -10.25
N VAL A 56 0.81 1.03 -8.94
CA VAL A 56 2.10 0.63 -8.33
C VAL A 56 2.63 -0.66 -8.96
N MET A 57 1.81 -1.71 -9.01
CA MET A 57 2.23 -3.00 -9.56
C MET A 57 2.56 -2.94 -11.05
N ILE A 58 1.85 -2.11 -11.83
CA ILE A 58 2.14 -1.89 -13.25
C ILE A 58 3.49 -1.21 -13.43
N ARG A 59 3.78 -0.15 -12.67
CA ARG A 59 5.09 0.54 -12.68
C ARG A 59 6.21 -0.43 -12.32
N LEU A 60 6.00 -1.21 -11.27
CA LEU A 60 6.99 -2.17 -10.79
C LEU A 60 7.25 -3.27 -11.82
N ALA A 61 6.20 -3.83 -12.45
CA ALA A 61 6.34 -4.83 -13.49
C ALA A 61 7.05 -4.30 -14.75
N ARG A 62 6.90 -3.02 -15.05
CA ARG A 62 7.65 -2.35 -16.15
C ARG A 62 9.12 -2.16 -15.80
N ALA A 63 9.41 -1.77 -14.55
CA ALA A 63 10.77 -1.54 -14.09
C ALA A 63 11.57 -2.85 -13.89
N LEU A 64 10.90 -3.94 -13.52
CA LEU A 64 11.48 -5.26 -13.25
C LEU A 64 10.85 -6.32 -14.19
N PRO A 65 11.41 -6.53 -15.38
CA PRO A 65 10.79 -7.39 -16.42
C PRO A 65 10.59 -8.85 -16.04
N ASP A 66 11.42 -9.36 -15.13
CA ASP A 66 11.37 -10.78 -14.69
C ASP A 66 10.47 -10.99 -13.46
N LEU A 67 9.91 -9.91 -12.90
CA LEU A 67 9.07 -9.96 -11.70
C LEU A 67 7.65 -10.41 -12.04
N HIS A 68 7.16 -11.41 -11.30
CA HIS A 68 5.75 -11.83 -11.26
C HIS A 68 5.11 -11.31 -10.00
N ILE A 69 3.95 -10.69 -10.12
CA ILE A 69 3.25 -10.01 -9.01
C ILE A 69 1.90 -10.65 -8.78
N THR A 70 1.63 -11.06 -7.55
CA THR A 70 0.27 -11.36 -7.08
C THR A 70 -0.27 -10.10 -6.38
N ALA A 71 -1.34 -9.52 -6.89
CA ALA A 71 -1.90 -8.28 -6.37
C ALA A 71 -3.28 -8.54 -5.74
N ILE A 72 -3.43 -8.16 -4.49
CA ILE A 72 -4.60 -8.45 -3.67
C ILE A 72 -5.33 -7.15 -3.37
N ASP A 73 -6.65 -7.16 -3.55
CA ASP A 73 -7.52 -6.12 -3.02
C ASP A 73 -8.87 -6.72 -2.61
N ALA A 74 -9.48 -6.21 -1.56
CA ALA A 74 -10.78 -6.70 -1.10
C ALA A 74 -11.93 -6.09 -1.90
N SER A 75 -11.75 -4.88 -2.44
CA SER A 75 -12.75 -4.14 -3.23
C SER A 75 -12.91 -4.71 -4.63
N ALA A 76 -14.11 -5.18 -4.95
CA ALA A 76 -14.45 -5.66 -6.30
C ALA A 76 -14.32 -4.56 -7.38
N PRO A 77 -14.75 -3.31 -7.15
CA PRO A 77 -14.50 -2.21 -8.08
C PRO A 77 -13.02 -1.96 -8.34
N MET A 78 -12.16 -1.98 -7.31
CA MET A 78 -10.72 -1.79 -7.46
C MET A 78 -10.10 -2.90 -8.32
N ILE A 79 -10.43 -4.17 -8.05
CA ILE A 79 -9.96 -5.30 -8.86
C ILE A 79 -10.43 -5.21 -10.31
N ALA A 80 -11.65 -4.71 -10.57
CA ALA A 80 -12.14 -4.50 -11.92
C ALA A 80 -11.33 -3.43 -12.67
N LEU A 81 -11.03 -2.30 -12.01
CA LEU A 81 -10.19 -1.22 -12.54
C LEU A 81 -8.75 -1.73 -12.80
N ALA A 82 -8.16 -2.42 -11.83
CA ALA A 82 -6.83 -3.00 -11.95
C ALA A 82 -6.73 -3.97 -13.13
N ARG A 83 -7.76 -4.82 -13.32
CA ARG A 83 -7.82 -5.77 -14.44
C ARG A 83 -7.81 -5.05 -15.79
N GLY A 84 -8.60 -4.00 -15.93
CA GLY A 84 -8.62 -3.17 -17.13
C GLY A 84 -7.26 -2.53 -17.42
N ALA A 85 -6.61 -1.99 -16.40
CA ALA A 85 -5.29 -1.37 -16.51
C ALA A 85 -4.21 -2.40 -16.91
N VAL A 86 -4.14 -3.54 -16.22
CA VAL A 86 -3.19 -4.63 -16.50
C VAL A 86 -3.34 -5.17 -17.93
N MET A 87 -4.57 -5.35 -18.40
CA MET A 87 -4.85 -5.79 -19.77
C MET A 87 -4.39 -4.74 -20.79
N THR A 88 -4.68 -3.48 -20.57
CA THR A 88 -4.27 -2.36 -21.43
C THR A 88 -2.75 -2.28 -21.58
N GLU A 89 -2.03 -2.58 -20.49
CA GLU A 89 -0.58 -2.57 -20.44
C GLU A 89 0.09 -3.85 -20.96
N GLY A 90 -0.71 -4.89 -21.30
CA GLY A 90 -0.20 -6.17 -21.76
C GLY A 90 0.58 -6.95 -20.69
N LEU A 91 0.23 -6.78 -19.42
CA LEU A 91 0.94 -7.37 -18.28
C LEU A 91 0.21 -8.56 -17.63
N SER A 92 -0.84 -9.08 -18.27
CA SER A 92 -1.69 -10.15 -17.71
C SER A 92 -0.93 -11.47 -17.46
N ASP A 93 0.18 -11.71 -18.15
CA ASP A 93 1.02 -12.90 -17.94
C ASP A 93 1.95 -12.77 -16.72
N ARG A 94 2.11 -11.57 -16.16
CA ARG A 94 3.01 -11.27 -15.05
C ARG A 94 2.33 -10.74 -13.80
N ILE A 95 1.08 -10.31 -13.91
CA ILE A 95 0.31 -9.77 -12.78
C ILE A 95 -0.96 -10.60 -12.60
N GLU A 96 -1.02 -11.35 -11.50
CA GLU A 96 -2.20 -12.08 -11.05
C GLU A 96 -3.00 -11.23 -10.08
N LEU A 97 -4.30 -11.03 -10.35
CA LEU A 97 -5.21 -10.26 -9.51
C LEU A 97 -6.08 -11.20 -8.68
N VAL A 98 -6.07 -11.01 -7.37
CA VAL A 98 -6.81 -11.80 -6.40
C VAL A 98 -7.72 -10.89 -5.60
N GLN A 99 -9.03 -11.09 -5.73
CA GLN A 99 -9.99 -10.42 -4.86
C GLN A 99 -10.10 -11.15 -3.53
N GLY A 100 -9.86 -10.45 -2.43
CA GLY A 100 -9.98 -11.04 -1.10
C GLY A 100 -9.44 -10.17 0.01
N TYR A 101 -9.87 -10.51 1.23
CA TYR A 101 -9.38 -9.88 2.46
C TYR A 101 -8.10 -10.53 2.96
N VAL A 102 -7.29 -9.73 3.61
CA VAL A 102 -6.12 -10.20 4.36
C VAL A 102 -6.43 -10.07 5.87
N PRO A 103 -6.32 -11.17 6.64
CA PRO A 103 -6.03 -12.54 6.26
C PRO A 103 -7.25 -13.22 5.63
N GLY A 104 -7.03 -14.17 4.76
CA GLY A 104 -8.12 -14.97 4.18
C GLY A 104 -7.85 -15.45 2.76
N VAL A 105 -6.93 -14.77 2.05
CA VAL A 105 -6.52 -15.20 0.74
C VAL A 105 -5.66 -16.46 0.84
N ALA A 106 -6.03 -17.49 0.07
CA ALA A 106 -5.37 -18.80 0.08
C ALA A 106 -4.03 -18.78 -0.67
N LEU A 107 -3.11 -17.89 -0.25
CA LEU A 107 -1.74 -17.85 -0.78
C LEU A 107 -0.80 -18.70 0.06
N LYS A 108 0.17 -19.33 -0.60
CA LYS A 108 1.18 -20.16 0.04
C LYS A 108 2.07 -19.30 0.94
N ALA A 109 2.28 -19.75 2.17
CA ALA A 109 3.21 -19.11 3.09
C ALA A 109 4.65 -19.18 2.58
N HIS A 110 5.45 -18.18 2.95
CA HIS A 110 6.88 -18.10 2.65
C HIS A 110 7.22 -18.30 1.16
N SER A 111 6.48 -17.63 0.27
CA SER A 111 6.61 -17.84 -1.18
C SER A 111 7.02 -16.59 -1.97
N PHE A 112 7.06 -15.42 -1.34
CA PHE A 112 7.35 -14.18 -2.04
C PHE A 112 8.73 -13.61 -1.67
N ASP A 113 9.43 -13.10 -2.70
CA ASP A 113 10.71 -12.38 -2.57
C ASP A 113 10.52 -10.98 -2.01
N ALA A 114 9.36 -10.39 -2.28
CA ALA A 114 8.97 -9.10 -1.77
C ALA A 114 7.50 -9.10 -1.34
N VAL A 115 7.21 -8.44 -0.22
CA VAL A 115 5.86 -8.16 0.27
C VAL A 115 5.69 -6.66 0.34
N LEU A 116 4.74 -6.16 -0.42
CA LEU A 116 4.51 -4.74 -0.65
C LEU A 116 3.13 -4.34 -0.12
N SER A 117 3.00 -3.12 0.35
CA SER A 117 1.72 -2.48 0.61
C SER A 117 1.87 -0.97 0.57
N LYS A 118 0.96 -0.28 -0.08
CA LYS A 118 0.97 1.17 -0.15
C LYS A 118 -0.42 1.74 0.09
N ASP A 119 -0.51 2.66 1.05
CA ASP A 119 -1.74 3.38 1.42
C ASP A 119 -2.90 2.43 1.77
N LEU A 120 -2.63 1.37 2.54
CA LEU A 120 -3.61 0.39 3.02
C LEU A 120 -3.70 0.33 4.55
N LEU A 121 -2.56 0.43 5.26
CA LEU A 121 -2.49 0.13 6.68
C LEU A 121 -3.43 0.99 7.53
N HIS A 122 -3.65 2.24 7.13
CA HIS A 122 -4.57 3.15 7.81
C HIS A 122 -6.04 2.69 7.76
N HIS A 123 -6.43 1.91 6.74
CA HIS A 123 -7.77 1.31 6.64
C HIS A 123 -7.95 0.11 7.57
N VAL A 124 -6.86 -0.50 8.06
CA VAL A 124 -6.93 -1.73 8.86
C VAL A 124 -7.21 -1.40 10.34
N PRO A 125 -8.35 -1.83 10.91
CA PRO A 125 -8.69 -1.52 12.29
C PRO A 125 -7.68 -2.10 13.30
N ASP A 126 -7.29 -3.37 13.12
CA ASP A 126 -6.22 -4.04 13.88
C ASP A 126 -4.99 -4.26 12.98
N PRO A 127 -3.97 -3.39 13.06
CA PRO A 127 -2.79 -3.49 12.20
C PRO A 127 -1.99 -4.80 12.39
N SER A 128 -2.16 -5.47 13.52
CA SER A 128 -1.47 -6.75 13.77
C SER A 128 -1.83 -7.82 12.74
N VAL A 129 -3.02 -7.71 12.14
CA VAL A 129 -3.49 -8.61 11.08
C VAL A 129 -2.64 -8.49 9.83
N LEU A 130 -2.35 -7.25 9.40
CA LEU A 130 -1.51 -7.00 8.22
C LEU A 130 -0.06 -7.44 8.48
N TRP A 131 0.51 -7.10 9.63
CA TRP A 131 1.89 -7.49 9.95
C TRP A 131 2.08 -9.01 10.04
N LYS A 132 1.10 -9.74 10.60
CA LYS A 132 1.10 -11.21 10.63
C LYS A 132 1.03 -11.79 9.21
N GLU A 133 0.23 -11.20 8.34
CA GLU A 133 0.11 -11.68 6.97
C GLU A 133 1.37 -11.38 6.15
N ILE A 134 1.98 -10.21 6.31
CA ILE A 134 3.28 -9.87 5.74
C ILE A 134 4.32 -10.92 6.16
N ALA A 135 4.43 -11.21 7.45
CA ALA A 135 5.36 -12.21 7.95
C ALA A 135 5.08 -13.62 7.40
N ARG A 136 3.80 -13.98 7.24
CA ARG A 136 3.38 -15.27 6.69
C ARG A 136 3.74 -15.43 5.21
N LEU A 137 3.56 -14.38 4.42
CA LEU A 137 3.78 -14.43 2.97
C LEU A 137 5.26 -14.29 2.59
N ALA A 138 6.02 -13.51 3.35
CA ALA A 138 7.45 -13.30 3.13
C ALA A 138 8.24 -14.59 3.31
N ARG A 139 9.06 -14.97 2.33
CA ARG A 139 10.04 -16.02 2.50
C ARG A 139 11.22 -15.53 3.38
N PRO A 140 12.01 -16.43 3.97
CA PRO A 140 13.24 -16.02 4.62
C PRO A 140 14.10 -15.17 3.69
N GLY A 141 14.55 -14.01 4.17
CA GLY A 141 15.31 -13.06 3.38
C GLY A 141 14.50 -12.23 2.38
N ALA A 142 13.16 -12.23 2.45
CA ALA A 142 12.32 -11.40 1.59
C ALA A 142 12.41 -9.92 1.95
N VAL A 143 12.22 -9.06 0.96
CA VAL A 143 12.03 -7.62 1.17
C VAL A 143 10.61 -7.37 1.67
N VAL A 144 10.47 -6.55 2.69
CA VAL A 144 9.21 -5.93 3.10
C VAL A 144 9.30 -4.44 2.79
N TYR A 145 8.32 -3.91 2.07
CA TYR A 145 8.30 -2.50 1.69
C TYR A 145 6.88 -1.95 1.77
N VAL A 146 6.62 -1.23 2.85
CA VAL A 146 5.29 -0.67 3.16
C VAL A 146 5.41 0.84 3.26
N MET A 147 4.57 1.57 2.55
CA MET A 147 4.45 3.02 2.67
C MET A 147 3.00 3.37 3.00
N ASP A 148 2.82 4.20 4.01
CA ASP A 148 1.48 4.61 4.42
C ASP A 148 1.46 6.06 4.90
N LEU A 149 0.26 6.63 5.00
CA LEU A 149 0.06 7.97 5.51
C LEU A 149 0.51 8.08 6.98
N VAL A 150 0.89 9.27 7.38
CA VAL A 150 1.20 9.61 8.77
C VAL A 150 0.13 10.55 9.31
N ARG A 151 -0.44 10.20 10.47
CA ARG A 151 -1.43 11.04 11.15
C ARG A 151 -0.82 12.38 11.55
N PRO A 152 -1.38 13.50 11.08
CA PRO A 152 -0.95 14.83 11.48
C PRO A 152 -1.21 15.09 12.97
N PRO A 153 -0.50 16.01 13.61
CA PRO A 153 -0.68 16.30 15.01
C PRO A 153 -2.04 16.93 15.35
N THR A 154 -2.63 17.66 14.40
CA THR A 154 -3.93 18.35 14.60
C THR A 154 -4.83 18.25 13.37
N PRO A 155 -6.18 18.40 13.55
CA PRO A 155 -7.11 18.45 12.41
C PRO A 155 -6.82 19.61 11.44
N GLU A 156 -6.35 20.75 11.95
CA GLU A 156 -6.01 21.92 11.12
C GLU A 156 -4.81 21.61 10.21
N GLU A 157 -3.84 20.80 10.69
CA GLU A 157 -2.73 20.34 9.83
C GLU A 157 -3.22 19.35 8.78
N ALA A 158 -4.14 18.44 9.12
CA ALA A 158 -4.75 17.54 8.15
C ALA A 158 -5.46 18.33 7.03
N HIS A 159 -6.27 19.34 7.38
CA HIS A 159 -6.88 20.22 6.37
C HIS A 159 -5.86 20.94 5.50
N ARG A 160 -4.78 21.47 6.09
CA ARG A 160 -3.71 22.13 5.33
C ARG A 160 -3.02 21.19 4.33
N ILE A 161 -2.82 19.94 4.71
CA ILE A 161 -2.27 18.92 3.81
C ILE A 161 -3.23 18.67 2.65
N VAL A 162 -4.53 18.44 2.92
CA VAL A 162 -5.56 18.23 1.90
C VAL A 162 -5.63 19.41 0.94
N ASP A 163 -5.70 20.64 1.46
CA ASP A 163 -5.78 21.86 0.64
C ASP A 163 -4.57 22.07 -0.25
N ARG A 164 -3.39 21.65 0.19
CA ARG A 164 -2.16 21.75 -0.60
C ARG A 164 -2.04 20.65 -1.64
N VAL A 165 -2.42 19.41 -1.31
CA VAL A 165 -2.15 18.22 -2.12
C VAL A 165 -3.29 17.92 -3.07
N ALA A 166 -4.53 18.08 -2.61
CA ALA A 166 -5.75 17.71 -3.31
C ALA A 166 -6.64 18.93 -3.66
N ALA A 167 -6.05 20.13 -3.81
CA ALA A 167 -6.80 21.37 -4.04
C ALA A 167 -7.75 21.32 -5.25
N HIS A 168 -7.40 20.56 -6.26
CA HIS A 168 -8.09 20.46 -7.54
C HIS A 168 -8.80 19.12 -7.76
N GLU A 169 -8.77 18.24 -6.74
CA GLU A 169 -9.39 16.93 -6.81
C GLU A 169 -10.89 16.99 -6.51
N ASP A 170 -11.60 15.91 -6.87
CA ASP A 170 -13.03 15.75 -6.57
C ASP A 170 -13.29 15.94 -5.06
N PRO A 171 -14.36 16.62 -4.65
CA PRO A 171 -14.71 16.79 -3.24
C PRO A 171 -14.77 15.49 -2.44
N ILE A 172 -15.24 14.39 -3.07
CA ILE A 172 -15.27 13.06 -2.44
C ILE A 172 -13.84 12.62 -2.10
N LEU A 173 -12.91 12.74 -3.05
CA LEU A 173 -11.52 12.35 -2.83
C LEU A 173 -10.83 13.21 -1.78
N ARG A 174 -11.17 14.50 -1.69
CA ARG A 174 -10.64 15.40 -0.65
C ARG A 174 -11.13 15.01 0.74
N GLU A 175 -12.39 14.61 0.86
CA GLU A 175 -12.97 14.12 2.12
C GLU A 175 -12.33 12.79 2.50
N ASP A 176 -12.21 11.84 1.57
CA ASP A 176 -11.53 10.57 1.79
C ASP A 176 -10.09 10.78 2.24
N PHE A 177 -9.33 11.66 1.57
CA PHE A 177 -7.95 11.94 1.95
C PHE A 177 -7.84 12.54 3.36
N TYR A 178 -8.77 13.42 3.76
CA TYR A 178 -8.83 13.91 5.14
C TYR A 178 -9.09 12.79 6.14
N ASN A 179 -10.05 11.90 5.84
CA ASN A 179 -10.41 10.78 6.69
C ASN A 179 -9.22 9.80 6.80
N SER A 180 -8.55 9.49 5.70
CA SER A 180 -7.35 8.65 5.67
C SER A 180 -6.21 9.23 6.52
N LEU A 181 -5.98 10.56 6.46
CA LEU A 181 -5.02 11.23 7.36
C LEU A 181 -5.41 11.09 8.84
N CYS A 182 -6.71 11.16 9.15
CA CYS A 182 -7.21 10.96 10.53
C CYS A 182 -7.11 9.50 10.98
N ALA A 183 -7.24 8.55 10.06
CA ALA A 183 -7.14 7.11 10.31
C ALA A 183 -5.69 6.59 10.35
N ALA A 184 -4.75 7.35 9.81
CA ALA A 184 -3.34 6.99 9.74
C ALA A 184 -2.71 6.83 11.13
N PHE A 185 -1.59 6.12 11.18
CA PHE A 185 -0.77 5.98 12.39
C PHE A 185 0.33 7.04 12.44
N THR A 186 0.80 7.36 13.63
CA THR A 186 2.03 8.14 13.80
C THR A 186 3.26 7.25 13.59
N VAL A 187 4.40 7.86 13.31
CA VAL A 187 5.67 7.12 13.14
C VAL A 187 6.02 6.28 14.37
N ASP A 188 5.72 6.77 15.57
CA ASP A 188 6.00 6.04 16.81
C ASP A 188 5.05 4.84 16.98
N GLU A 189 3.75 5.00 16.69
CA GLU A 189 2.80 3.89 16.68
C GLU A 189 3.20 2.81 15.64
N LEU A 190 3.73 3.20 14.48
CA LEU A 190 4.24 2.25 13.47
C LEU A 190 5.45 1.49 13.99
N ARG A 191 6.38 2.13 14.70
CA ARG A 191 7.53 1.47 15.34
C ARG A 191 7.09 0.46 16.38
N GLU A 192 6.11 0.83 17.22
CA GLU A 192 5.55 -0.09 18.22
C GLU A 192 4.88 -1.30 17.58
N GLN A 193 4.13 -1.12 16.49
CA GLN A 193 3.47 -2.21 15.76
C GLN A 193 4.49 -3.18 15.16
N VAL A 194 5.52 -2.68 14.49
CA VAL A 194 6.58 -3.49 13.88
C VAL A 194 7.32 -4.28 14.94
N ALA A 195 7.70 -3.65 16.07
CA ALA A 195 8.33 -4.30 17.19
C ALA A 195 7.44 -5.39 17.81
N ALA A 196 6.14 -5.10 18.01
CA ALA A 196 5.18 -6.07 18.54
C ALA A 196 4.96 -7.27 17.59
N ALA A 197 5.11 -7.06 16.28
CA ALA A 197 5.05 -8.13 15.29
C ALA A 197 6.33 -8.98 15.22
N GLY A 198 7.40 -8.59 15.92
CA GLY A 198 8.70 -9.28 15.91
C GLY A 198 9.43 -9.15 14.57
N LEU A 199 9.13 -8.10 13.80
CA LEU A 199 9.76 -7.81 12.52
C LEU A 199 10.93 -6.84 12.73
N ASP A 200 12.07 -7.13 12.10
CA ASP A 200 13.24 -6.24 12.12
C ASP A 200 13.18 -5.32 10.87
N LEU A 201 12.30 -4.32 10.95
CA LEU A 201 12.08 -3.36 9.87
C LEU A 201 12.39 -1.94 10.36
N GLU A 202 13.03 -1.16 9.51
CA GLU A 202 13.21 0.27 9.73
C GLU A 202 11.91 1.02 9.51
N VAL A 203 11.58 1.95 10.41
CA VAL A 203 10.44 2.86 10.27
C VAL A 203 10.95 4.29 10.23
N ARG A 204 10.81 4.94 9.08
CA ARG A 204 11.22 6.34 8.87
C ARG A 204 10.13 7.18 8.25
N GLN A 205 10.14 8.47 8.53
CA GLN A 205 9.32 9.41 7.79
C GLN A 205 9.89 9.60 6.38
N ALA A 206 9.06 9.39 5.35
CA ALA A 206 9.46 9.46 3.95
C ALA A 206 9.09 10.81 3.30
N SER A 207 8.03 11.44 3.77
CA SER A 207 7.59 12.77 3.32
C SER A 207 6.87 13.50 4.46
N ASP A 208 6.32 14.66 4.16
CA ASP A 208 5.50 15.43 5.10
C ASP A 208 4.19 14.71 5.54
N ARG A 209 3.83 13.64 4.86
CA ARG A 209 2.60 12.88 5.13
C ARG A 209 2.73 11.36 4.97
N HIS A 210 3.92 10.82 4.65
CA HIS A 210 4.12 9.39 4.54
C HIS A 210 5.24 8.90 5.45
N ALA A 211 5.06 7.71 5.99
CA ALA A 211 6.10 6.88 6.57
C ALA A 211 6.44 5.73 5.63
N LEU A 212 7.69 5.30 5.66
CA LEU A 212 8.18 4.11 5.01
C LEU A 212 8.63 3.11 6.07
N ILE A 213 8.17 1.89 5.94
CA ILE A 213 8.51 0.74 6.75
C ILE A 213 9.17 -0.27 5.83
N SER A 214 10.45 -0.53 6.00
CA SER A 214 11.18 -1.39 5.08
C SER A 214 12.28 -2.19 5.74
N GLY A 215 12.63 -3.32 5.14
CA GLY A 215 13.71 -4.17 5.60
C GLY A 215 13.72 -5.53 4.90
N VAL A 216 14.53 -6.42 5.44
CA VAL A 216 14.65 -7.79 4.95
C VAL A 216 14.31 -8.74 6.11
N THR A 217 13.40 -9.69 5.84
CA THR A 217 13.05 -10.69 6.86
C THR A 217 14.27 -11.55 7.22
N SER A 218 14.32 -12.02 8.46
CA SER A 218 15.38 -12.93 8.92
C SER A 218 15.50 -14.16 8.01
N PRO A 219 16.73 -14.68 7.81
CA PRO A 219 16.98 -15.86 7.00
C PRO A 219 16.28 -17.12 7.48
#